data_c59129dce29376ddeb805d43d1bc9160
#
_entry.id   c59129dce29376ddeb805d43d1bc9160
#
_cell.length_a   1.000
_cell.length_b   1.000
_cell.length_c   1.000
_cell.angle_alpha   90.00
_cell.angle_beta   90.00
_cell.angle_gamma   90.00
#
_symmetry.space_group_name_H-M   'P 1'
#
loop_
_entity.id
_entity.type
_entity.pdbx_description
1 polymer ?
#
loop_
_entity_poly.entity_id
_entity_poly.type
_entity_poly.pdbx_seq_one_letter_code
_entity_poly.pdbx_strand_id
1 'polypeptide(L)'
;MRYKHVFAVCAYKDSPYLEQCIRSLKAQTVPSHIIICTSTPSSYIDRLAWKYGLQVCVRQGESGIKDDWNFAYSMAEGELVTIAHQDDMYHRDYSARLL
;
A
#
# COMPACT_ATOMS: atom_id res chain seq x y z
N MET A 1 -4.52 -16.48 6.91
CA MET A 1 -3.57 -16.91 5.86
C MET A 1 -2.53 -15.83 5.64
N ARG A 2 -1.26 -16.20 5.59
CA ARG A 2 -0.19 -15.23 5.28
C ARG A 2 0.14 -15.29 3.80
N TYR A 3 0.33 -14.12 3.23
CA TYR A 3 0.79 -14.00 1.85
C TYR A 3 2.32 -14.09 1.80
N LYS A 4 2.86 -14.53 0.68
CA LYS A 4 4.33 -14.53 0.52
C LYS A 4 4.90 -13.12 0.50
N HIS A 5 4.19 -12.21 -0.13
CA HIS A 5 4.62 -10.82 -0.22
C HIS A 5 3.41 -9.88 -0.20
N VAL A 6 3.51 -8.81 0.57
CA VAL A 6 2.48 -7.78 0.67
C VAL A 6 3.11 -6.42 0.40
N PHE A 7 2.46 -5.63 -0.47
CA PHE A 7 2.73 -4.20 -0.56
C PHE A 7 1.81 -3.48 0.41
N ALA A 8 2.39 -2.81 1.40
CA ALA A 8 1.64 -1.96 2.31
C ALA A 8 1.86 -0.50 1.89
N VAL A 9 0.87 0.06 1.20
CA VAL A 9 0.95 1.42 0.66
C VAL A 9 0.61 2.41 1.76
N CYS A 10 1.55 3.29 2.07
CA CYS A 10 1.31 4.38 3.03
C CYS A 10 0.73 5.57 2.28
N ALA A 11 -0.57 5.82 2.47
CA ALA A 11 -1.27 6.92 1.85
C ALA A 11 -1.46 8.07 2.84
N TYR A 12 -1.13 9.29 2.39
CA TYR A 12 -1.22 10.49 3.21
C TYR A 12 -1.97 11.56 2.43
N LYS A 13 -3.11 11.97 2.96
CA LYS A 13 -3.99 12.97 2.34
C LYS A 13 -4.39 12.54 0.92
N ASP A 14 -4.68 13.50 0.05
CA ASP A 14 -5.17 13.22 -1.30
C ASP A 14 -4.06 13.42 -2.33
N SER A 15 -3.11 12.50 -2.35
CA SER A 15 -1.99 12.58 -3.28
C SER A 15 -2.42 12.27 -4.72
N PRO A 16 -2.10 13.14 -5.68
CA PRO A 16 -2.42 12.86 -7.09
C PRO A 16 -1.62 11.68 -7.66
N TYR A 17 -0.57 11.24 -6.98
CA TYR A 17 0.28 10.15 -7.44
C TYR A 17 -0.15 8.79 -6.90
N LEU A 18 -1.12 8.75 -5.98
CA LEU A 18 -1.52 7.49 -5.34
C LEU A 18 -2.03 6.47 -6.36
N GLU A 19 -2.83 6.90 -7.31
CA GLU A 19 -3.37 5.97 -8.31
C GLU A 19 -2.27 5.38 -9.19
N GLN A 20 -1.28 6.18 -9.59
CA GLN A 20 -0.14 5.67 -10.37
C GLN A 20 0.64 4.62 -9.58
N CYS A 21 0.85 4.87 -8.29
CA CYS A 21 1.51 3.90 -7.42
C CYS A 21 0.71 2.58 -7.41
N ILE A 22 -0.58 2.64 -7.15
CA ILE A 22 -1.44 1.45 -7.10
C ILE A 22 -1.39 0.70 -8.43
N ARG A 23 -1.46 1.41 -9.56
CA ARG A 23 -1.39 0.79 -10.89
C ARG A 23 -0.08 0.04 -11.08
N SER A 24 1.04 0.62 -10.65
CA SER A 24 2.33 -0.05 -10.78
C SER A 24 2.40 -1.33 -9.94
N LEU A 25 1.73 -1.34 -8.80
CA LEU A 25 1.66 -2.53 -7.95
C LEU A 25 0.72 -3.59 -8.51
N LYS A 26 -0.37 -3.18 -9.15
CA LYS A 26 -1.30 -4.10 -9.83
C LYS A 26 -0.71 -4.70 -11.10
N ALA A 27 0.26 -4.03 -11.71
CA ALA A 27 0.88 -4.46 -12.96
C ALA A 27 2.09 -5.37 -12.77
N GLN A 28 2.34 -5.85 -11.56
CA GLN A 28 3.48 -6.74 -11.31
C GLN A 28 3.34 -8.04 -12.08
N THR A 29 4.45 -8.54 -12.66
CA THR A 29 4.44 -9.81 -13.38
C THR A 29 4.18 -10.99 -12.44
N VAL A 30 4.62 -10.87 -11.19
CA VAL A 30 4.23 -11.81 -10.12
C VAL A 30 3.35 -11.04 -9.14
N PRO A 31 2.04 -11.33 -9.10
CA PRO A 31 1.12 -10.58 -8.24
C PRO A 31 1.45 -10.74 -6.76
N SER A 32 1.26 -9.66 -6.01
CA SER A 32 1.37 -9.65 -4.55
C SER A 32 0.10 -9.05 -3.96
N HIS A 33 -0.14 -9.36 -2.70
CA HIS A 33 -1.26 -8.75 -1.99
C HIS A 33 -0.96 -7.28 -1.71
N ILE A 34 -1.97 -6.43 -1.84
CA ILE A 34 -1.82 -4.98 -1.68
C ILE A 34 -2.83 -4.49 -0.64
N ILE A 35 -2.36 -3.75 0.36
CA ILE A 35 -3.23 -3.03 1.30
C ILE A 35 -2.84 -1.55 1.28
N ILE A 36 -3.82 -0.70 1.63
CA ILE A 36 -3.58 0.72 1.81
C ILE A 36 -3.68 1.03 3.30
N CYS A 37 -2.68 1.73 3.84
CA CYS A 37 -2.67 2.12 5.25
C CYS A 37 -2.59 3.63 5.32
N THR A 38 -3.43 4.25 6.16
CA THR A 38 -3.48 5.70 6.25
C THR A 38 -3.86 6.17 7.64
N SER A 39 -3.29 7.29 8.07
CA SER A 39 -3.75 8.03 9.24
C SER A 39 -4.60 9.25 8.85
N THR A 40 -4.79 9.46 7.55
CA THR A 40 -5.60 10.56 7.01
C THR A 40 -6.68 10.03 6.06
N PRO A 41 -7.66 9.25 6.58
CA PRO A 41 -8.68 8.66 5.72
C PRO A 41 -9.47 9.75 4.99
N SER A 42 -9.83 9.47 3.74
CA SER A 42 -10.57 10.42 2.92
C SER A 42 -11.41 9.67 1.89
N SER A 43 -12.41 10.38 1.33
CA SER A 43 -13.22 9.80 0.26
C SER A 43 -12.40 9.50 -1.00
N TYR A 44 -11.34 10.28 -1.25
CA TYR A 44 -10.43 10.05 -2.35
C TYR A 44 -9.72 8.71 -2.21
N ILE A 45 -9.15 8.45 -1.03
CA ILE A 45 -8.47 7.17 -0.75
C ILE A 45 -9.46 6.01 -0.83
N ASP A 46 -10.65 6.18 -0.25
CA ASP A 46 -11.67 5.14 -0.26
C ASP A 46 -12.13 4.81 -1.68
N ARG A 47 -12.29 5.81 -2.54
CA ARG A 47 -12.69 5.57 -3.94
C ARG A 47 -11.63 4.80 -4.71
N LEU A 48 -10.35 5.13 -4.52
CA LEU A 48 -9.27 4.40 -5.18
C LEU A 48 -9.19 2.97 -4.67
N ALA A 49 -9.32 2.78 -3.36
CA ALA A 49 -9.32 1.43 -2.79
C ALA A 49 -10.47 0.60 -3.35
N TRP A 50 -11.66 1.16 -3.43
CA TRP A 50 -12.82 0.48 -3.99
C TRP A 50 -12.62 0.15 -5.47
N LYS A 51 -12.08 1.11 -6.23
CA LYS A 51 -11.84 0.93 -7.67
C LYS A 51 -10.90 -0.25 -7.96
N TYR A 52 -9.90 -0.45 -7.12
CA TYR A 52 -8.89 -1.50 -7.31
C TYR A 52 -9.08 -2.71 -6.41
N GLY A 53 -10.17 -2.74 -5.64
CA GLY A 53 -10.48 -3.88 -4.77
C GLY A 53 -9.52 -4.06 -3.62
N LEU A 54 -9.06 -2.97 -3.00
CA LEU A 54 -8.06 -2.99 -1.94
C LEU A 54 -8.67 -2.68 -0.58
N GLN A 55 -8.10 -3.31 0.45
CA GLN A 55 -8.46 -3.02 1.84
C GLN A 55 -7.77 -1.74 2.30
N VAL A 56 -8.51 -0.91 3.04
CA VAL A 56 -7.95 0.28 3.70
C VAL A 56 -7.86 0.00 5.19
N CYS A 57 -6.65 0.17 5.73
CA CYS A 57 -6.41 0.06 7.18
C CYS A 57 -6.16 1.47 7.70
N VAL A 58 -6.97 1.91 8.67
CA VAL A 58 -6.91 3.27 9.20
C VAL A 58 -6.25 3.27 10.57
N ARG A 59 -5.18 4.07 10.72
CA ARG A 59 -4.54 4.29 12.00
C ARG A 59 -5.16 5.52 12.68
N GLN A 60 -5.49 5.40 13.95
CA GLN A 60 -5.98 6.52 14.75
C GLN A 60 -4.79 7.32 15.28
N GLY A 61 -4.94 8.65 15.33
CA GLY A 61 -3.93 9.54 15.86
C GLY A 61 -3.32 10.45 14.82
N GLU A 62 -2.35 11.24 15.23
CA GLU A 62 -1.68 12.19 14.35
C GLU A 62 -0.77 11.47 13.36
N SER A 63 -0.64 12.04 12.16
CA SER A 63 0.23 11.50 11.14
C SER A 63 1.69 11.68 11.52
N GLY A 64 2.49 10.66 11.24
CA GLY A 64 3.93 10.69 11.44
C GLY A 64 4.57 9.55 10.70
N ILE A 65 5.70 9.80 10.03
CA ILE A 65 6.33 8.80 9.16
C ILE A 65 6.62 7.51 9.91
N LYS A 66 7.23 7.61 11.08
CA LYS A 66 7.61 6.42 11.85
C LYS A 66 6.39 5.61 12.29
N ASP A 67 5.39 6.29 12.82
CA ASP A 67 4.19 5.62 13.32
C ASP A 67 3.37 5.03 12.19
N ASP A 68 3.28 5.75 11.06
CA ASP A 68 2.54 5.28 9.89
C ASP A 68 3.21 4.05 9.27
N TRP A 69 4.54 4.05 9.19
CA TRP A 69 5.28 2.89 8.67
C TRP A 69 5.15 1.68 9.58
N ASN A 70 5.28 1.88 10.89
CA ASN A 70 5.11 0.80 11.87
C ASN A 70 3.70 0.21 11.80
N PHE A 71 2.70 1.06 11.64
CA PHE A 71 1.32 0.61 11.47
C PHE A 71 1.17 -0.22 10.19
N ALA A 72 1.69 0.27 9.07
CA ALA A 72 1.61 -0.45 7.80
C ALA A 72 2.27 -1.81 7.90
N TYR A 73 3.44 -1.89 8.52
CA TYR A 73 4.13 -3.14 8.74
C TYR A 73 3.30 -4.10 9.60
N SER A 74 2.68 -3.58 10.66
CA SER A 74 1.88 -4.40 11.58
C SER A 74 0.61 -4.94 10.94
N MET A 75 0.04 -4.23 9.97
CA MET A 75 -1.19 -4.65 9.28
C MET A 75 -0.93 -5.61 8.13
N ALA A 76 0.29 -5.67 7.64
CA ALA A 76 0.64 -6.53 6.52
C ALA A 76 0.85 -7.97 6.99
N GLU A 77 0.08 -8.91 6.42
CA GLU A 77 0.15 -10.32 6.78
C GLU A 77 0.95 -11.08 5.73
N GLY A 78 2.25 -10.79 5.64
CA GLY A 78 3.11 -11.41 4.64
C GLY A 78 4.42 -11.90 5.23
N GLU A 79 5.02 -12.89 4.56
CA GLU A 79 6.36 -13.34 4.90
C GLU A 79 7.39 -12.25 4.56
N LEU A 80 7.14 -11.54 3.44
CA LEU A 80 7.90 -10.37 3.02
C LEU A 80 6.94 -9.20 2.89
N VAL A 81 7.36 -8.03 3.35
CA VAL A 81 6.54 -6.82 3.30
C VAL A 81 7.35 -5.69 2.67
N THR A 82 6.78 -5.06 1.65
CA THR A 82 7.32 -3.82 1.10
C THR A 82 6.45 -2.67 1.54
N ILE A 83 7.04 -1.71 2.25
CA ILE A 83 6.35 -0.46 2.58
C ILE A 83 6.44 0.42 1.34
N ALA A 84 5.32 0.59 0.66
CA ALA A 84 5.28 1.34 -0.59
C ALA A 84 4.85 2.78 -0.33
N HIS A 85 5.63 3.72 -0.87
CA HIS A 85 5.30 5.14 -0.76
C HIS A 85 4.36 5.54 -1.89
N GLN A 86 3.35 6.33 -1.56
CA GLN A 86 2.29 6.70 -2.52
C GLN A 86 2.80 7.49 -3.73
N ASP A 87 4.00 8.07 -3.64
CA ASP A 87 4.58 8.86 -4.73
C ASP A 87 5.46 8.03 -5.67
N ASP A 88 5.70 6.77 -5.33
CA ASP A 88 6.62 5.92 -6.09
C ASP A 88 5.88 5.05 -7.09
N MET A 89 6.56 4.78 -8.19
CA MET A 89 6.12 3.78 -9.18
C MET A 89 7.10 2.61 -9.14
N TYR A 90 6.57 1.40 -9.13
CA TYR A 90 7.39 0.20 -9.02
C TYR A 90 7.51 -0.47 -10.38
N HIS A 91 8.72 -0.92 -10.70
CA HIS A 91 8.95 -1.68 -11.92
C HIS A 91 8.11 -2.95 -11.88
N ARG A 92 7.60 -3.36 -13.04
CA ARG A 92 6.68 -4.51 -13.13
C ARG A 92 7.27 -5.83 -12.65
N ASP A 93 8.59 -5.94 -12.57
CA ASP A 93 9.28 -7.14 -12.10
C ASP A 93 9.74 -7.06 -10.65
N TYR A 94 9.29 -6.04 -9.90
CA TYR A 94 9.75 -5.86 -8.53
C TYR A 94 9.47 -7.09 -7.67
N SER A 95 8.22 -7.58 -7.67
CA SER A 95 7.84 -8.76 -6.88
C SER A 95 8.56 -10.01 -7.36
N ALA A 96 8.72 -10.17 -8.68
CA ALA A 96 9.42 -11.31 -9.24
C ALA A 96 10.87 -11.37 -8.79
N ARG A 97 11.54 -10.23 -8.74
CA ARG A 97 12.95 -10.15 -8.28
C ARG A 97 13.08 -10.37 -6.79
N LEU A 98 12.09 -9.94 -6.03
CA LEU A 98 12.08 -10.12 -4.58
C LEU A 98 11.82 -11.57 -4.18
N LEU A 99 10.96 -12.24 -4.90
CA LEU A 99 10.56 -13.61 -4.64
C LEU A 99 11.44 -14.59 -5.43
#